data_286aee0fcec19c0d91e184fabb12d712
#
_entry.id   286aee0fcec19c0d91e184fabb12d712
#
_cell.length_a   1.000
_cell.length_b   1.000
_cell.length_c   1.000
_cell.angle_alpha   90.00
_cell.angle_beta   90.00
_cell.angle_gamma   90.00
#
_symmetry.space_group_name_H-M   'P 1'
#
loop_
_entity.id
_entity.type
_entity.pdbx_description
1 polymer ?
#
loop_
_entity_poly.entity_id
_entity_poly.type
_entity_poly.pdbx_seq_one_letter_code
_entity_poly.pdbx_strand_id
1 'polypeptide(L)'
;MKKLLLGLVIAAGVVAAVVAQVRINPTDPQPTCTMCPGHYIPVSELRAYTQKAVAETLTDQQVRDIEMGKAHVGIGMVHRGKLDAPAPNSVAEHDLVSEVYHVIDGSATLVLGPDITNRQRRPATLQTVREFNGPGNNGSEIRNGVAYQLEAGDVVVIPAGTGHWFTKIDDHIDYLMIRIDPDKVTPLKEAAASKAYLSKPAPRAQ
;
A
#
# COMPACT_ATOMS: atom_id res chain seq x y z
N MET A 1 -0.06 -14.47 83.41
CA MET A 1 -0.64 -13.92 82.14
C MET A 1 0.23 -14.29 80.99
N LYS A 2 -0.10 -15.36 80.26
CA LYS A 2 0.68 -15.82 79.04
C LYS A 2 0.00 -15.26 77.80
N LYS A 3 0.69 -14.45 77.07
CA LYS A 3 0.26 -13.91 75.71
C LYS A 3 0.56 -14.97 74.68
N LEU A 4 -0.46 -15.50 74.04
CA LEU A 4 -0.37 -16.40 72.90
C LEU A 4 -0.25 -15.52 71.66
N LEU A 5 0.89 -15.58 70.93
CA LEU A 5 1.06 -14.97 69.64
C LEU A 5 0.63 -15.97 68.53
N LEU A 6 -0.44 -15.63 67.84
CA LEU A 6 -0.98 -16.41 66.73
C LEU A 6 -0.25 -15.95 65.48
N GLY A 7 0.66 -16.76 64.95
CA GLY A 7 1.34 -16.50 63.70
C GLY A 7 0.46 -16.86 62.49
N LEU A 8 0.11 -15.89 61.69
CA LEU A 8 -0.61 -16.07 60.42
C LEU A 8 0.39 -16.46 59.32
N VAL A 9 0.36 -17.72 58.90
CA VAL A 9 1.14 -18.18 57.72
C VAL A 9 0.30 -17.93 56.47
N ILE A 10 0.70 -16.95 55.69
CA ILE A 10 0.13 -16.70 54.34
C ILE A 10 0.86 -17.61 53.35
N ALA A 11 0.19 -18.68 52.94
CA ALA A 11 0.67 -19.52 51.83
C ALA A 11 0.38 -18.80 50.49
N ALA A 12 1.41 -18.25 49.89
CA ALA A 12 1.35 -17.71 48.52
C ALA A 12 1.27 -18.88 47.54
N GLY A 13 0.09 -19.18 47.07
CA GLY A 13 -0.11 -20.14 45.97
C GLY A 13 0.38 -19.55 44.67
N VAL A 14 1.49 -20.07 44.13
CA VAL A 14 1.96 -19.78 42.76
C VAL A 14 1.02 -20.51 41.81
N VAL A 15 0.12 -19.77 41.16
CA VAL A 15 -0.66 -20.28 40.03
C VAL A 15 0.27 -20.31 38.82
N ALA A 16 0.85 -21.47 38.55
CA ALA A 16 1.56 -21.70 37.30
C ALA A 16 0.53 -21.75 36.16
N ALA A 17 0.44 -20.68 35.35
CA ALA A 17 -0.32 -20.70 34.12
C ALA A 17 0.37 -21.69 33.17
N VAL A 18 -0.20 -22.86 32.97
CA VAL A 18 0.21 -23.82 31.95
C VAL A 18 -0.23 -23.22 30.61
N VAL A 19 0.66 -22.51 29.96
CA VAL A 19 0.46 -22.13 28.55
C VAL A 19 0.55 -23.43 27.77
N ALA A 20 -0.61 -23.93 27.30
CA ALA A 20 -0.66 -25.06 26.40
C ALA A 20 0.10 -24.68 25.12
N GLN A 21 1.33 -25.12 25.00
CA GLN A 21 2.08 -25.01 23.75
C GLN A 21 1.38 -25.88 22.71
N VAL A 22 0.75 -25.24 21.73
CA VAL A 22 0.26 -25.95 20.55
C VAL A 22 1.49 -26.64 19.92
N ARG A 23 1.50 -27.98 19.96
CA ARG A 23 2.55 -28.75 19.29
C ARG A 23 2.37 -28.55 17.79
N ILE A 24 3.22 -27.71 17.20
CA ILE A 24 3.28 -27.53 15.76
C ILE A 24 3.90 -28.80 15.17
N ASN A 25 3.17 -29.51 14.32
CA ASN A 25 3.72 -30.62 13.54
C ASN A 25 4.72 -30.04 12.53
N PRO A 26 6.01 -30.42 12.57
CA PRO A 26 7.02 -29.86 11.67
C PRO A 26 6.79 -30.17 10.19
N THR A 27 5.91 -31.14 9.87
CA THR A 27 5.50 -31.45 8.49
C THR A 27 4.36 -30.58 7.97
N ASP A 28 3.67 -29.85 8.84
CA ASP A 28 2.60 -28.94 8.43
C ASP A 28 3.17 -27.65 7.86
N PRO A 29 2.46 -27.00 6.92
CA PRO A 29 2.83 -25.66 6.46
C PRO A 29 2.91 -24.69 7.65
N GLN A 30 4.03 -24.01 7.77
CA GLN A 30 4.23 -23.05 8.85
C GLN A 30 3.82 -21.64 8.40
N PRO A 31 3.39 -20.77 9.34
CA PRO A 31 3.14 -19.35 9.05
C PRO A 31 4.36 -18.69 8.40
N THR A 32 4.16 -17.92 7.34
CA THR A 32 5.24 -17.22 6.64
C THR A 32 5.75 -16.00 7.39
N CYS A 33 5.02 -15.57 8.41
CA CYS A 33 5.37 -14.43 9.25
C CYS A 33 5.18 -14.84 10.71
N THR A 34 6.28 -14.84 11.49
CA THR A 34 6.27 -15.20 12.92
C THR A 34 6.11 -13.94 13.75
N MET A 35 5.06 -13.90 14.58
CA MET A 35 4.75 -12.78 15.47
C MET A 35 4.56 -11.43 14.77
N CYS A 36 4.22 -11.42 13.47
CA CYS A 36 3.92 -10.18 12.76
C CYS A 36 2.62 -9.55 13.31
N PRO A 37 2.64 -8.25 13.65
CA PRO A 37 1.44 -7.57 14.10
C PRO A 37 0.46 -7.36 12.94
N GLY A 38 -0.85 -7.34 13.25
CA GLY A 38 -1.83 -6.82 12.33
C GLY A 38 -1.74 -5.29 12.23
N HIS A 39 -2.05 -4.73 11.07
CA HIS A 39 -2.03 -3.28 10.84
C HIS A 39 -3.45 -2.77 10.58
N TYR A 40 -3.80 -1.68 11.27
CA TYR A 40 -5.06 -0.98 11.06
C TYR A 40 -4.79 0.43 10.56
N ILE A 41 -5.42 0.80 9.46
CA ILE A 41 -5.35 2.13 8.86
C ILE A 41 -6.77 2.71 8.90
N PRO A 42 -7.03 3.71 9.74
CA PRO A 42 -8.37 4.29 9.85
C PRO A 42 -8.72 5.10 8.61
N VAL A 43 -10.00 5.11 8.24
CA VAL A 43 -10.50 5.87 7.08
C VAL A 43 -10.19 7.37 7.19
N SER A 44 -10.12 7.91 8.41
CA SER A 44 -9.72 9.31 8.64
C SER A 44 -8.30 9.61 8.16
N GLU A 45 -7.39 8.64 8.27
CA GLU A 45 -6.02 8.77 7.74
C GLU A 45 -6.03 8.74 6.22
N LEU A 46 -6.76 7.80 5.59
CA LEU A 46 -6.88 7.73 4.13
C LEU A 46 -7.45 9.03 3.55
N ARG A 47 -8.50 9.56 4.17
CA ARG A 47 -9.08 10.86 3.78
C ARG A 47 -8.09 12.02 3.91
N ALA A 48 -7.25 12.02 4.93
CA ALA A 48 -6.21 13.04 5.07
C ALA A 48 -5.19 13.01 3.93
N TYR A 49 -4.86 11.81 3.41
CA TYR A 49 -4.03 11.67 2.22
C TYR A 49 -4.73 12.21 0.97
N THR A 50 -6.00 11.91 0.73
CA THR A 50 -6.77 12.48 -0.39
C THR A 50 -6.84 14.01 -0.29
N GLN A 51 -7.16 14.57 0.88
CA GLN A 51 -7.18 16.01 1.08
C GLN A 51 -5.83 16.67 0.77
N LYS A 52 -4.73 16.04 1.21
CA LYS A 52 -3.37 16.50 0.91
C LYS A 52 -3.07 16.41 -0.59
N ALA A 53 -3.50 15.33 -1.26
CA ALA A 53 -3.33 15.17 -2.70
C ALA A 53 -3.99 16.30 -3.48
N VAL A 54 -5.24 16.60 -3.17
CA VAL A 54 -6.00 17.71 -3.79
C VAL A 54 -5.31 19.06 -3.54
N ALA A 55 -4.94 19.33 -2.27
CA ALA A 55 -4.36 20.62 -1.87
C ALA A 55 -2.97 20.87 -2.47
N GLU A 56 -2.18 19.82 -2.70
CA GLU A 56 -0.79 19.93 -3.15
C GLU A 56 -0.58 19.39 -4.58
N THR A 57 -1.65 19.03 -5.27
CA THR A 57 -1.62 18.46 -6.64
C THR A 57 -0.72 17.21 -6.71
N LEU A 58 -0.85 16.33 -5.72
CA LEU A 58 -0.14 15.07 -5.66
C LEU A 58 -1.00 13.96 -6.26
N THR A 59 -0.38 13.04 -7.00
CA THR A 59 -1.12 11.92 -7.58
C THR A 59 -1.06 10.70 -6.67
N ASP A 60 0.12 10.20 -6.37
CA ASP A 60 0.36 8.93 -5.69
C ASP A 60 1.08 9.19 -4.36
N GLN A 61 0.56 8.61 -3.30
CA GLN A 61 1.11 8.76 -1.97
C GLN A 61 1.14 7.42 -1.24
N GLN A 62 2.30 7.00 -0.79
CA GLN A 62 2.44 5.79 0.04
C GLN A 62 1.95 6.07 1.46
N VAL A 63 0.92 5.33 1.90
CA VAL A 63 0.37 5.40 3.26
C VAL A 63 1.14 4.49 4.20
N ARG A 64 1.33 3.23 3.82
CA ARG A 64 2.07 2.20 4.55
C ARG A 64 2.85 1.34 3.58
N ASP A 65 3.89 0.70 4.11
CA ASP A 65 4.50 -0.46 3.48
C ASP A 65 4.81 -1.48 4.59
N ILE A 66 4.25 -2.67 4.48
CA ILE A 66 4.08 -3.61 5.59
C ILE A 66 4.77 -4.93 5.26
N GLU A 67 5.58 -5.44 6.20
CA GLU A 67 6.16 -6.78 6.13
C GLU A 67 5.07 -7.84 6.32
N MET A 68 4.91 -8.73 5.34
CA MET A 68 3.92 -9.82 5.34
C MET A 68 4.57 -11.22 5.30
N GLY A 69 5.84 -11.32 5.63
CA GLY A 69 6.60 -12.58 5.60
C GLY A 69 7.24 -12.84 4.22
N LYS A 70 6.48 -13.27 3.23
CA LYS A 70 7.01 -13.55 1.88
C LYS A 70 6.96 -12.35 0.94
N ALA A 71 6.28 -11.28 1.32
CA ALA A 71 6.13 -10.08 0.52
C ALA A 71 6.04 -8.84 1.40
N HIS A 72 6.33 -7.67 0.85
CA HIS A 72 5.80 -6.43 1.37
C HIS A 72 4.42 -6.15 0.75
N VAL A 73 3.56 -5.47 1.51
CA VAL A 73 2.29 -4.95 1.00
C VAL A 73 2.25 -3.44 1.24
N GLY A 74 2.35 -2.71 0.14
CA GLY A 74 2.21 -1.25 0.13
C GLY A 74 0.76 -0.84 0.07
N ILE A 75 0.37 0.15 0.88
CA ILE A 75 -0.93 0.80 0.82
C ILE A 75 -0.73 2.23 0.37
N GLY A 76 -1.29 2.60 -0.78
CA GLY A 76 -1.25 3.93 -1.35
C GLY A 76 -2.63 4.57 -1.44
N MET A 77 -2.68 5.89 -1.37
CA MET A 77 -3.85 6.69 -1.76
C MET A 77 -3.49 7.47 -3.01
N VAL A 78 -4.34 7.34 -4.03
CA VAL A 78 -4.16 8.01 -5.31
C VAL A 78 -5.33 8.93 -5.57
N HIS A 79 -5.02 10.16 -5.94
CA HIS A 79 -5.95 11.14 -6.48
C HIS A 79 -5.49 11.57 -7.87
N ARG A 80 -6.38 11.50 -8.84
CA ARG A 80 -6.16 12.04 -10.19
C ARG A 80 -7.28 13.00 -10.52
N GLY A 81 -6.94 14.22 -10.82
CA GLY A 81 -7.89 15.22 -11.34
C GLY A 81 -8.23 14.95 -12.80
N LYS A 82 -9.01 15.87 -13.38
CA LYS A 82 -9.48 15.81 -14.75
C LYS A 82 -8.35 15.54 -15.75
N LEU A 83 -8.63 14.69 -16.73
CA LEU A 83 -7.72 14.32 -17.82
C LEU A 83 -8.52 14.23 -19.12
N ASP A 84 -8.42 15.22 -19.97
CA ASP A 84 -9.12 15.24 -21.27
C ASP A 84 -8.41 14.38 -22.32
N ALA A 85 -7.07 14.26 -22.24
CA ALA A 85 -6.26 13.39 -23.07
C ALA A 85 -5.00 12.96 -22.30
N PRO A 86 -4.45 11.75 -22.56
CA PRO A 86 -3.29 11.27 -21.85
C PRO A 86 -2.04 12.11 -22.14
N ALA A 87 -1.22 12.34 -21.13
CA ALA A 87 0.08 12.96 -21.29
C ALA A 87 1.03 12.07 -22.11
N PRO A 88 2.00 12.64 -22.84
CA PRO A 88 3.02 11.86 -23.52
C PRO A 88 3.77 10.93 -22.55
N ASN A 89 4.05 9.70 -22.98
CA ASN A 89 4.79 8.70 -22.19
C ASN A 89 4.19 8.42 -20.79
N SER A 90 2.87 8.48 -20.68
CA SER A 90 2.14 8.30 -19.41
C SER A 90 1.66 6.87 -19.16
N VAL A 91 1.95 5.92 -20.06
CA VAL A 91 1.84 4.50 -19.71
C VAL A 91 2.82 4.20 -18.60
N ALA A 92 2.36 3.53 -17.55
CA ALA A 92 3.21 3.05 -16.49
C ALA A 92 3.23 1.52 -16.46
N GLU A 93 4.34 0.96 -16.01
CA GLU A 93 4.52 -0.47 -15.78
C GLU A 93 5.55 -0.65 -14.66
N HIS A 94 5.38 -1.70 -13.84
CA HIS A 94 6.29 -2.06 -12.75
C HIS A 94 6.79 -3.49 -12.97
N ASP A 95 8.11 -3.68 -12.91
CA ASP A 95 8.72 -4.99 -13.23
C ASP A 95 8.39 -6.06 -12.18
N LEU A 96 8.34 -5.69 -10.89
CA LEU A 96 8.34 -6.60 -9.76
C LEU A 96 7.15 -6.41 -8.82
N VAL A 97 6.47 -5.28 -8.90
CA VAL A 97 5.35 -4.93 -8.02
C VAL A 97 4.04 -5.06 -8.80
N SER A 98 3.14 -5.89 -8.29
CA SER A 98 1.75 -5.95 -8.77
C SER A 98 0.89 -4.96 -8.02
N GLU A 99 -0.19 -4.48 -8.65
CA GLU A 99 -1.09 -3.49 -8.06
C GLU A 99 -2.54 -3.97 -8.07
N VAL A 100 -3.27 -3.62 -7.02
CA VAL A 100 -4.73 -3.75 -6.97
C VAL A 100 -5.29 -2.37 -6.66
N TYR A 101 -6.17 -1.87 -7.53
CA TYR A 101 -6.93 -0.64 -7.29
C TYR A 101 -8.30 -1.00 -6.75
N HIS A 102 -8.75 -0.28 -5.74
CA HIS A 102 -10.13 -0.23 -5.32
C HIS A 102 -10.62 1.21 -5.42
N VAL A 103 -11.47 1.48 -6.39
CA VAL A 103 -11.99 2.82 -6.66
C VAL A 103 -12.91 3.26 -5.52
N ILE A 104 -12.63 4.41 -4.94
CA ILE A 104 -13.37 4.97 -3.81
C ILE A 104 -14.38 6.01 -4.29
N ASP A 105 -13.97 6.86 -5.24
CA ASP A 105 -14.79 7.96 -5.74
C ASP A 105 -14.36 8.35 -7.16
N GLY A 106 -15.26 8.97 -7.92
CA GLY A 106 -15.02 9.41 -9.28
C GLY A 106 -15.03 8.29 -10.31
N SER A 107 -14.52 8.60 -11.52
CA SER A 107 -14.53 7.67 -12.65
C SER A 107 -13.40 7.96 -13.64
N ALA A 108 -12.97 6.95 -14.38
CA ALA A 108 -11.89 7.08 -15.38
C ALA A 108 -11.95 6.00 -16.45
N THR A 109 -11.33 6.26 -17.60
CA THR A 109 -10.98 5.22 -18.58
C THR A 109 -9.55 4.77 -18.33
N LEU A 110 -9.38 3.48 -18.02
CA LEU A 110 -8.09 2.82 -17.82
C LEU A 110 -7.86 1.78 -18.92
N VAL A 111 -6.72 1.83 -19.60
CA VAL A 111 -6.29 0.82 -20.56
C VAL A 111 -5.24 -0.07 -19.92
N LEU A 112 -5.41 -1.39 -20.03
CA LEU A 112 -4.48 -2.40 -19.53
C LEU A 112 -3.95 -3.26 -20.68
N GLY A 113 -2.68 -3.64 -20.62
CA GLY A 113 -2.10 -4.60 -21.56
C GLY A 113 -0.57 -4.68 -21.49
N PRO A 114 0.02 -5.80 -21.97
CA PRO A 114 1.46 -6.01 -21.87
C PRO A 114 2.27 -5.37 -23.00
N ASP A 115 1.62 -5.01 -24.12
CA ASP A 115 2.32 -4.53 -25.32
C ASP A 115 2.51 -3.01 -25.32
N ILE A 116 3.52 -2.55 -24.58
CA ILE A 116 3.84 -1.13 -24.38
C ILE A 116 4.80 -0.66 -25.47
N THR A 117 4.44 0.41 -26.18
CA THR A 117 5.29 1.04 -27.22
C THR A 117 6.23 2.09 -26.61
N ASN A 118 7.39 2.28 -27.25
CA ASN A 118 8.40 3.26 -26.82
C ASN A 118 8.74 3.19 -25.34
N ARG A 119 8.94 1.96 -24.85
CA ARG A 119 9.25 1.68 -23.46
C ARG A 119 10.53 2.38 -23.03
N GLN A 120 10.48 3.15 -21.95
CA GLN A 120 11.59 3.91 -21.38
C GLN A 120 11.77 3.54 -19.91
N ARG A 121 12.97 3.10 -19.57
CA ARG A 121 13.32 2.77 -18.19
C ARG A 121 13.23 4.00 -17.28
N ARG A 122 12.50 3.89 -16.17
CA ARG A 122 12.51 4.93 -15.15
C ARG A 122 13.85 4.95 -14.42
N PRO A 123 14.46 6.14 -14.22
CA PRO A 123 15.69 6.26 -13.44
C PRO A 123 15.53 5.71 -12.01
N ALA A 124 16.50 4.92 -11.54
CA ALA A 124 16.49 4.38 -10.18
C ALA A 124 16.53 5.46 -9.08
N THR A 125 16.89 6.70 -9.44
CA THR A 125 16.91 7.85 -8.53
C THR A 125 15.54 8.48 -8.27
N LEU A 126 14.53 8.15 -9.08
CA LEU A 126 13.18 8.67 -8.87
C LEU A 126 12.61 8.17 -7.54
N GLN A 127 11.95 9.06 -6.81
CA GLN A 127 11.32 8.73 -5.54
C GLN A 127 10.29 7.62 -5.69
N THR A 128 9.45 7.65 -6.72
CA THR A 128 8.44 6.63 -6.99
C THR A 128 9.06 5.24 -7.18
N VAL A 129 10.23 5.16 -7.84
CA VAL A 129 10.96 3.91 -8.01
C VAL A 129 11.52 3.40 -6.69
N ARG A 130 12.12 4.30 -5.90
CA ARG A 130 12.79 3.91 -4.64
C ARG A 130 11.85 3.62 -3.49
N GLU A 131 10.67 4.27 -3.45
CA GLU A 131 9.85 4.31 -2.24
C GLU A 131 8.44 3.74 -2.44
N PHE A 132 7.96 3.61 -3.71
CA PHE A 132 6.55 3.24 -3.95
C PHE A 132 6.40 1.97 -4.78
N ASN A 133 6.93 1.93 -5.98
CA ASN A 133 6.57 0.91 -6.99
C ASN A 133 7.76 0.10 -7.52
N GLY A 134 8.96 0.32 -6.98
CA GLY A 134 10.15 -0.37 -7.47
C GLY A 134 10.50 -0.02 -8.92
N PRO A 135 11.40 -0.82 -9.53
CA PRO A 135 11.83 -0.62 -10.92
C PRO A 135 10.67 -0.81 -11.90
N GLY A 136 10.71 -0.08 -13.02
CA GLY A 136 9.67 -0.16 -14.04
C GLY A 136 9.95 0.79 -15.21
N ASN A 137 8.99 0.90 -16.10
CA ASN A 137 9.08 1.63 -17.32
C ASN A 137 7.89 2.59 -17.50
N ASN A 138 8.11 3.63 -18.30
CA ASN A 138 7.04 4.39 -18.93
C ASN A 138 6.94 3.99 -20.40
N GLY A 139 5.84 4.36 -21.06
CA GLY A 139 5.65 4.15 -22.48
C GLY A 139 4.65 5.11 -23.08
N SER A 140 4.57 5.10 -24.39
CA SER A 140 3.72 6.04 -25.13
C SER A 140 2.29 5.54 -25.31
N GLU A 141 2.11 4.23 -25.42
CA GLU A 141 0.83 3.61 -25.75
C GLU A 141 0.83 2.13 -25.35
N ILE A 142 -0.34 1.56 -25.16
CA ILE A 142 -0.55 0.10 -25.02
C ILE A 142 -1.27 -0.38 -26.28
N ARG A 143 -0.55 -1.12 -27.16
CA ARG A 143 -1.16 -1.75 -28.34
C ARG A 143 -2.00 -2.94 -27.92
N ASN A 144 -3.17 -3.11 -28.55
CA ASN A 144 -4.11 -4.17 -28.26
C ASN A 144 -4.54 -4.23 -26.77
N GLY A 145 -4.43 -3.10 -26.07
CA GLY A 145 -4.88 -2.99 -24.70
C GLY A 145 -6.40 -3.03 -24.58
N VAL A 146 -6.88 -3.45 -23.43
CA VAL A 146 -8.31 -3.46 -23.11
C VAL A 146 -8.65 -2.21 -22.29
N ALA A 147 -9.63 -1.44 -22.76
CA ALA A 147 -10.13 -0.26 -22.06
C ALA A 147 -11.25 -0.63 -21.11
N TYR A 148 -11.16 -0.15 -19.88
CA TYR A 148 -12.16 -0.30 -18.83
C TYR A 148 -12.66 1.08 -18.40
N GLN A 149 -13.98 1.20 -18.25
CA GLN A 149 -14.60 2.34 -17.58
C GLN A 149 -14.70 2.02 -16.10
N LEU A 150 -13.95 2.77 -15.29
CA LEU A 150 -13.91 2.57 -13.85
C LEU A 150 -14.91 3.50 -13.16
N GLU A 151 -15.58 2.99 -12.14
CA GLU A 151 -16.46 3.75 -11.25
C GLU A 151 -16.27 3.33 -9.80
N ALA A 152 -16.83 4.09 -8.87
CA ALA A 152 -16.69 3.83 -7.44
C ALA A 152 -17.19 2.41 -7.08
N GLY A 153 -16.35 1.66 -6.35
CA GLY A 153 -16.57 0.27 -5.98
C GLY A 153 -15.82 -0.74 -6.85
N ASP A 154 -15.34 -0.36 -8.04
CA ASP A 154 -14.61 -1.26 -8.92
C ASP A 154 -13.27 -1.69 -8.32
N VAL A 155 -12.87 -2.90 -8.69
CA VAL A 155 -11.55 -3.46 -8.36
C VAL A 155 -10.80 -3.82 -9.64
N VAL A 156 -9.56 -3.35 -9.75
CA VAL A 156 -8.67 -3.67 -10.86
C VAL A 156 -7.44 -4.39 -10.33
N VAL A 157 -7.05 -5.50 -10.95
CA VAL A 157 -5.82 -6.24 -10.62
C VAL A 157 -4.84 -6.10 -11.78
N ILE A 158 -3.64 -5.60 -11.49
CA ILE A 158 -2.59 -5.31 -12.46
C ILE A 158 -1.36 -6.12 -12.09
N PRO A 159 -1.08 -7.24 -12.76
CA PRO A 159 0.13 -8.01 -12.53
C PRO A 159 1.40 -7.20 -12.86
N ALA A 160 2.49 -7.48 -12.17
CA ALA A 160 3.81 -6.96 -12.54
C ALA A 160 4.11 -7.22 -14.02
N GLY A 161 4.73 -6.25 -14.71
CA GLY A 161 4.97 -6.28 -16.15
C GLY A 161 3.79 -5.85 -17.03
N THR A 162 2.61 -5.61 -16.45
CA THR A 162 1.43 -5.15 -17.20
C THR A 162 1.37 -3.63 -17.25
N GLY A 163 1.31 -3.09 -18.46
CA GLY A 163 1.09 -1.66 -18.68
C GLY A 163 -0.31 -1.22 -18.25
N HIS A 164 -0.37 -0.06 -17.62
CA HIS A 164 -1.62 0.59 -17.21
C HIS A 164 -1.58 2.06 -17.57
N TRP A 165 -2.70 2.56 -18.11
CA TRP A 165 -2.74 3.86 -18.76
C TRP A 165 -4.10 4.53 -18.62
N PHE A 166 -4.17 5.59 -17.81
CA PHE A 166 -5.36 6.43 -17.76
C PHE A 166 -5.43 7.30 -19.02
N THR A 167 -6.49 7.15 -19.80
CA THR A 167 -6.68 7.86 -21.07
C THR A 167 -7.70 8.97 -20.98
N LYS A 168 -8.63 8.91 -20.01
CA LYS A 168 -9.64 9.93 -19.76
C LYS A 168 -10.09 9.92 -18.30
N ILE A 169 -10.32 11.10 -17.74
CA ILE A 169 -10.92 11.33 -16.42
C ILE A 169 -11.79 12.57 -16.57
N ASP A 170 -13.13 12.42 -16.44
CA ASP A 170 -14.04 13.53 -16.69
C ASP A 170 -13.97 14.62 -15.61
N ASP A 171 -13.78 14.24 -14.35
CA ASP A 171 -13.62 15.13 -13.21
C ASP A 171 -12.43 14.69 -12.35
N HIS A 172 -12.57 13.60 -11.62
CA HIS A 172 -11.49 12.98 -10.84
C HIS A 172 -11.71 11.48 -10.69
N ILE A 173 -10.69 10.82 -10.15
CA ILE A 173 -10.78 9.46 -9.60
C ILE A 173 -9.88 9.34 -8.37
N ASP A 174 -10.46 8.81 -7.28
CA ASP A 174 -9.78 8.45 -6.04
C ASP A 174 -9.80 6.93 -5.87
N TYR A 175 -8.66 6.33 -5.60
CA TYR A 175 -8.60 4.90 -5.35
C TYR A 175 -7.55 4.52 -4.31
N LEU A 176 -7.88 3.48 -3.54
CA LEU A 176 -6.92 2.78 -2.73
C LEU A 176 -6.06 1.90 -3.64
N MET A 177 -4.75 2.04 -3.54
CA MET A 177 -3.79 1.20 -4.25
C MET A 177 -3.14 0.24 -3.27
N ILE A 178 -3.24 -1.05 -3.55
CA ILE A 178 -2.57 -2.11 -2.81
C ILE A 178 -1.45 -2.64 -3.69
N ARG A 179 -0.21 -2.48 -3.26
CA ARG A 179 1.00 -2.96 -3.93
C ARG A 179 1.44 -4.27 -3.32
N ILE A 180 1.65 -5.27 -4.15
CA ILE A 180 2.15 -6.59 -3.75
C ILE A 180 3.58 -6.70 -4.26
N ASP A 181 4.53 -6.66 -3.34
CA ASP A 181 5.98 -6.64 -3.58
C ASP A 181 6.64 -7.91 -3.00
N PRO A 182 6.66 -9.02 -3.76
CA PRO A 182 7.25 -10.27 -3.30
C PRO A 182 8.78 -10.22 -3.18
N ASP A 183 9.42 -9.33 -3.95
CA ASP A 183 10.88 -9.17 -3.97
C ASP A 183 11.38 -8.10 -2.98
N LYS A 184 10.46 -7.45 -2.27
CA LYS A 184 10.74 -6.46 -1.22
C LYS A 184 11.63 -5.31 -1.70
N VAL A 185 11.34 -4.83 -2.91
CA VAL A 185 12.11 -3.75 -3.56
C VAL A 185 11.74 -2.36 -3.03
N THR A 186 10.66 -2.25 -2.26
CA THR A 186 10.23 -1.01 -1.60
C THR A 186 10.53 -1.04 -0.09
N PRO A 187 10.90 0.10 0.51
CA PRO A 187 11.18 0.17 1.93
C PRO A 187 9.90 0.16 2.76
N LEU A 188 9.97 -0.44 3.95
CA LEU A 188 8.88 -0.39 4.92
C LEU A 188 8.52 1.03 5.31
N LYS A 189 7.23 1.31 5.50
CA LYS A 189 6.71 2.59 5.97
C LYS A 189 5.72 2.41 7.11
N GLU A 190 6.13 2.79 8.30
CA GLU A 190 5.37 2.67 9.52
C GLU A 190 4.39 3.83 9.76
N ALA A 191 3.44 3.65 10.69
CA ALA A 191 2.44 4.66 11.07
C ALA A 191 3.06 6.00 11.49
N ALA A 192 4.19 5.98 12.19
CA ALA A 192 4.88 7.19 12.62
C ALA A 192 5.37 8.04 11.43
N ALA A 193 5.89 7.39 10.38
CA ALA A 193 6.34 8.08 9.16
C ALA A 193 5.15 8.71 8.40
N SER A 194 3.99 8.04 8.38
CA SER A 194 2.77 8.59 7.76
C SER A 194 2.24 9.80 8.53
N LYS A 195 2.21 9.72 9.85
CA LYS A 195 1.83 10.85 10.70
C LYS A 195 2.74 12.06 10.46
N ALA A 196 4.06 11.82 10.41
CA ALA A 196 5.04 12.86 10.12
C ALA A 196 4.87 13.45 8.71
N TYR A 197 4.53 12.63 7.72
CA TYR A 197 4.25 13.08 6.35
C TYR A 197 3.01 13.97 6.29
N LEU A 198 1.90 13.57 6.91
CA LEU A 198 0.65 14.32 6.91
C LEU A 198 0.76 15.66 7.68
N SER A 199 1.64 15.73 8.69
CA SER A 199 1.84 16.95 9.48
C SER A 199 2.71 18.01 8.78
N LYS A 200 3.40 17.66 7.68
CA LYS A 200 4.17 18.64 6.92
C LYS A 200 3.22 19.59 6.17
N PRO A 201 3.41 20.92 6.31
CA PRO A 201 2.63 21.88 5.54
C PRO A 201 2.91 21.69 4.04
N ALA A 202 1.92 22.06 3.22
CA ALA A 202 2.11 22.18 1.77
C ALA A 202 3.32 23.09 1.48
N PRO A 203 4.15 22.78 0.46
CA PRO A 203 5.14 23.73 -0.01
C PRO A 203 4.45 25.06 -0.31
N ARG A 204 4.97 26.17 0.22
CA ARG A 204 4.44 27.48 -0.14
C ARG A 204 4.68 27.68 -1.64
N ALA A 205 3.62 27.99 -2.40
CA ALA A 205 3.78 28.44 -3.78
C ALA A 205 4.73 29.66 -3.76
N GLN A 206 5.85 29.53 -4.47
CA GLN A 206 6.81 30.62 -4.69
C GLN A 206 6.32 31.48 -5.85
#